data_6b2fa53c28fe58cd8ebb1f611e4bde27
#
_entry.id   6b2fa53c28fe58cd8ebb1f611e4bde27
#
_cell.length_a   1.000
_cell.length_b   1.000
_cell.length_c   1.000
_cell.angle_alpha   90.00
_cell.angle_beta   90.00
_cell.angle_gamma   90.00
#
_symmetry.space_group_name_H-M   'P 1'
#
loop_
_entity.id
_entity.type
_entity.pdbx_description
1 polymer ?
#
loop_
_entity_poly.entity_id
_entity_poly.type
_entity_poly.pdbx_seq_one_letter_code
_entity_poly.pdbx_strand_id
1 'polypeptide(L)'
;MSKPRSSVAVSQPSLGGFLAALFLGGLCILAAWLMQQGRMHVPKAITRPHVLVELIGKPAILQPSAYDEESTMTPAQLLNRWNGVINEASTRFQVPAAWIRAVMAHESGGRTMLGENQPIVSRAGAVGLMQVLPQTYEEMAAEHKLGNNPFDAHDNIMAGAAYLRWLHRKYGYPAMFAAYNAGPGRLEDHLQNGATLPAETRAYVGGIAKSVKLLTGKSGLDLVTLTRPDGTAIKIDPAQVIAIRPASPGEYAPDVKSVITLGKHKQQAIREEALAATAALRAAGKMI
;
A
#
# COMPACT_ATOMS: atom_id res chain seq x y z
N MET A 1 73.00 21.18 13.49
CA MET A 1 71.90 21.41 12.50
C MET A 1 71.24 20.09 12.23
N SER A 2 70.17 19.77 12.96
CA SER A 2 69.44 18.52 12.86
C SER A 2 68.00 18.83 12.41
N LYS A 3 67.60 18.24 11.28
CA LYS A 3 66.25 18.31 10.71
C LYS A 3 65.24 17.53 11.59
N PRO A 4 64.02 18.00 11.80
CA PRO A 4 62.99 17.21 12.45
C PRO A 4 62.33 16.25 11.46
N ARG A 5 62.07 15.03 11.95
CA ARG A 5 61.32 13.96 11.26
C ARG A 5 59.81 14.28 11.27
N SER A 6 59.18 14.23 10.12
CA SER A 6 57.73 14.31 9.97
C SER A 6 57.10 12.98 10.42
N SER A 7 56.22 13.05 11.42
CA SER A 7 55.37 11.91 11.84
C SER A 7 54.14 11.82 10.92
N VAL A 8 54.01 10.73 10.21
CA VAL A 8 52.78 10.38 9.45
C VAL A 8 51.74 9.88 10.45
N ALA A 9 50.66 10.62 10.59
CA ALA A 9 49.50 10.20 11.38
C ALA A 9 48.72 9.13 10.59
N VAL A 10 48.72 7.90 11.11
CA VAL A 10 47.85 6.81 10.63
C VAL A 10 46.46 7.04 11.23
N SER A 11 45.49 7.40 10.42
CA SER A 11 44.10 7.49 10.84
C SER A 11 43.54 6.10 11.09
N GLN A 12 43.09 5.86 12.29
CA GLN A 12 42.34 4.62 12.64
C GLN A 12 40.92 4.67 12.03
N PRO A 13 40.43 3.56 11.48
CA PRO A 13 39.04 3.51 11.00
C PRO A 13 38.06 3.55 12.17
N SER A 14 36.99 4.36 12.03
CA SER A 14 35.97 4.56 13.05
C SER A 14 35.23 3.24 13.38
N LEU A 15 35.01 2.98 14.67
CA LEU A 15 34.32 1.79 15.22
C LEU A 15 32.93 1.57 14.60
N GLY A 16 32.28 2.60 14.05
CA GLY A 16 30.96 2.51 13.43
C GLY A 16 30.92 1.70 12.13
N GLY A 17 32.00 1.71 11.34
CA GLY A 17 32.09 0.94 10.09
C GLY A 17 32.24 -0.57 10.32
N PHE A 18 32.87 -0.96 11.43
CA PHE A 18 33.08 -2.38 11.78
C PHE A 18 31.80 -3.07 12.27
N LEU A 19 30.93 -2.36 13.00
CA LEU A 19 29.65 -2.90 13.47
C LEU A 19 28.65 -3.11 12.33
N ALA A 20 28.61 -2.21 11.34
CA ALA A 20 27.73 -2.36 10.17
C ALA A 20 28.16 -3.55 9.29
N ALA A 21 29.46 -3.77 9.11
CA ALA A 21 29.98 -4.92 8.36
C ALA A 21 29.71 -6.26 9.06
N LEU A 22 29.75 -6.28 10.40
CA LEU A 22 29.45 -7.49 11.18
C LEU A 22 27.95 -7.83 11.18
N PHE A 23 27.05 -6.83 11.13
CA PHE A 23 25.61 -7.06 11.05
C PHE A 23 25.19 -7.61 9.67
N LEU A 24 25.73 -7.09 8.58
CA LEU A 24 25.48 -7.59 7.22
C LEU A 24 26.09 -8.99 7.03
N GLY A 25 27.30 -9.23 7.55
CA GLY A 25 27.94 -10.54 7.51
C GLY A 25 27.22 -11.59 8.36
N GLY A 26 26.70 -11.20 9.53
CA GLY A 26 25.93 -12.09 10.42
C GLY A 26 24.60 -12.54 9.80
N LEU A 27 23.91 -11.66 9.09
CA LEU A 27 22.65 -12.00 8.42
C LEU A 27 22.87 -12.98 7.24
N CYS A 28 23.94 -12.79 6.48
CA CYS A 28 24.32 -13.70 5.40
C CYS A 28 24.76 -15.07 5.93
N ILE A 29 25.50 -15.12 7.04
CA ILE A 29 25.94 -16.37 7.68
C ILE A 29 24.74 -17.11 8.29
N LEU A 30 23.80 -16.40 8.92
CA LEU A 30 22.58 -17.00 9.47
C LEU A 30 21.67 -17.55 8.37
N ALA A 31 21.52 -16.84 7.26
CA ALA A 31 20.78 -17.31 6.10
C ALA A 31 21.45 -18.55 5.47
N ALA A 32 22.77 -18.53 5.30
CA ALA A 32 23.52 -19.69 4.80
C ALA A 32 23.44 -20.89 5.75
N TRP A 33 23.49 -20.67 7.09
CA TRP A 33 23.36 -21.71 8.09
C TRP A 33 21.96 -22.32 8.14
N LEU A 34 20.90 -21.48 8.00
CA LEU A 34 19.50 -21.94 7.91
C LEU A 34 19.21 -22.72 6.62
N MET A 35 19.85 -22.34 5.51
CA MET A 35 19.80 -23.11 4.26
C MET A 35 20.45 -24.50 4.42
N GLN A 36 21.54 -24.60 5.15
CA GLN A 36 22.27 -25.86 5.38
C GLN A 36 21.52 -26.82 6.33
N GLN A 37 20.61 -26.29 7.16
CA GLN A 37 19.75 -27.07 8.08
C GLN A 37 18.47 -27.60 7.43
N GLY A 38 18.24 -27.35 6.12
CA GLY A 38 17.02 -27.76 5.42
C GLY A 38 15.72 -27.15 5.98
N ARG A 39 15.81 -26.09 6.82
CA ARG A 39 14.68 -25.44 7.46
C ARG A 39 14.08 -24.28 6.67
N MET A 40 14.79 -23.81 5.63
CA MET A 40 14.21 -22.91 4.63
C MET A 40 14.35 -23.58 3.26
N HIS A 41 13.23 -24.06 2.76
CA HIS A 41 13.11 -24.38 1.34
C HIS A 41 12.99 -23.04 0.62
N VAL A 42 14.13 -22.46 0.23
CA VAL A 42 14.13 -21.37 -0.74
C VAL A 42 13.86 -22.05 -2.09
N PRO A 43 12.71 -21.80 -2.74
CA PRO A 43 12.53 -22.24 -4.12
C PRO A 43 13.73 -21.67 -4.89
N LYS A 44 14.41 -22.52 -5.66
CA LYS A 44 15.52 -22.07 -6.52
C LYS A 44 15.11 -20.77 -7.19
N ALA A 45 15.86 -19.69 -6.91
CA ALA A 45 15.59 -18.39 -7.48
C ALA A 45 15.30 -18.55 -8.97
N ILE A 46 14.10 -18.14 -9.35
CA ILE A 46 13.67 -18.10 -10.75
C ILE A 46 14.44 -16.97 -11.39
N THR A 47 15.69 -17.26 -11.80
CA THR A 47 16.66 -16.29 -12.34
C THR A 47 16.46 -16.01 -13.82
N ARG A 48 15.39 -16.54 -14.45
CA ARG A 48 15.11 -16.27 -15.86
C ARG A 48 13.62 -15.99 -16.07
N PRO A 49 13.24 -14.90 -16.76
CA PRO A 49 11.84 -14.60 -17.07
C PRO A 49 11.12 -15.73 -17.84
N HIS A 50 11.86 -16.63 -18.52
CA HIS A 50 11.31 -17.80 -19.20
C HIS A 50 10.75 -18.87 -18.24
N VAL A 51 11.24 -18.96 -17.00
CA VAL A 51 10.80 -20.01 -16.05
C VAL A 51 9.45 -19.64 -15.40
N LEU A 52 9.15 -18.34 -15.29
CA LEU A 52 7.84 -17.88 -14.82
C LEU A 52 6.71 -18.31 -15.76
N VAL A 53 6.96 -18.30 -17.06
CA VAL A 53 5.99 -18.73 -18.08
C VAL A 53 5.80 -20.25 -18.06
N GLU A 54 6.82 -21.02 -17.69
CA GLU A 54 6.75 -22.49 -17.65
C GLU A 54 6.09 -23.03 -16.39
N LEU A 55 6.25 -22.33 -15.23
CA LEU A 55 5.60 -22.70 -13.95
C LEU A 55 4.12 -22.31 -13.87
N ILE A 56 3.69 -21.29 -14.62
CA ILE A 56 2.31 -20.81 -14.62
C ILE A 56 1.44 -21.60 -15.61
N GLY A 57 1.98 -22.63 -16.26
CA GLY A 57 1.32 -23.31 -17.38
C GLY A 57 1.07 -22.31 -18.52
N LYS A 58 1.19 -22.69 -19.78
CA LYS A 58 0.90 -21.79 -20.92
C LYS A 58 -0.31 -20.95 -20.60
N PRO A 59 -0.22 -19.59 -20.61
CA PRO A 59 -1.35 -18.75 -20.30
C PRO A 59 -2.54 -19.25 -21.10
N ALA A 60 -3.55 -19.74 -20.40
CA ALA A 60 -4.75 -20.21 -21.06
C ALA A 60 -5.33 -19.00 -21.78
N ILE A 61 -4.94 -18.85 -23.04
CA ILE A 61 -5.62 -18.06 -24.04
C ILE A 61 -5.76 -16.56 -23.67
N LEU A 62 -4.65 -15.86 -23.59
CA LEU A 62 -4.67 -14.47 -24.00
C LEU A 62 -4.81 -14.48 -25.53
N GLN A 63 -6.04 -14.25 -26.00
CA GLN A 63 -6.29 -14.20 -27.44
C GLN A 63 -5.41 -13.09 -28.04
N PRO A 64 -4.76 -13.28 -29.18
CA PRO A 64 -4.01 -12.22 -29.88
C PRO A 64 -4.85 -10.95 -30.09
N SER A 65 -6.17 -11.11 -30.17
CA SER A 65 -7.16 -10.03 -30.25
C SER A 65 -7.24 -9.11 -29.03
N ALA A 66 -6.78 -9.55 -27.83
CA ALA A 66 -6.93 -8.74 -26.62
C ALA A 66 -6.06 -7.46 -26.69
N TYR A 67 -4.84 -7.52 -27.22
CA TYR A 67 -4.01 -6.34 -27.39
C TYR A 67 -4.57 -5.38 -28.43
N ASP A 68 -5.02 -5.91 -29.57
CA ASP A 68 -5.61 -5.11 -30.64
C ASP A 68 -6.90 -4.43 -30.17
N GLU A 69 -7.79 -5.16 -29.49
CA GLU A 69 -8.99 -4.59 -28.87
C GLU A 69 -8.64 -3.47 -27.88
N GLU A 70 -7.70 -3.72 -26.97
CA GLU A 70 -7.28 -2.73 -25.96
C GLU A 70 -6.63 -1.49 -26.59
N SER A 71 -5.94 -1.65 -27.73
CA SER A 71 -5.29 -0.55 -28.44
C SER A 71 -6.28 0.45 -29.04
N THR A 72 -7.49 0.00 -29.34
CA THR A 72 -8.57 0.84 -29.88
C THR A 72 -9.42 1.53 -28.81
N MET A 73 -9.29 1.10 -27.54
CA MET A 73 -10.10 1.61 -26.43
C MET A 73 -9.54 2.90 -25.85
N THR A 74 -10.43 3.82 -25.51
CA THR A 74 -10.09 4.97 -24.67
C THR A 74 -9.75 4.53 -23.23
N PRO A 75 -9.00 5.33 -22.45
CA PRO A 75 -8.72 5.03 -21.05
C PRO A 75 -9.98 4.78 -20.21
N ALA A 76 -11.07 5.48 -20.51
CA ALA A 76 -12.35 5.27 -19.83
C ALA A 76 -12.96 3.91 -20.17
N GLN A 77 -12.91 3.48 -21.44
CA GLN A 77 -13.43 2.18 -21.88
C GLN A 77 -12.63 1.03 -21.29
N LEU A 78 -11.29 1.14 -21.25
CA LEU A 78 -10.40 0.16 -20.62
C LEU A 78 -10.76 -0.12 -19.16
N LEU A 79 -11.08 0.92 -18.40
CA LEU A 79 -11.49 0.78 -17.01
C LEU A 79 -12.96 0.35 -16.86
N ASN A 80 -13.86 0.88 -17.71
CA ASN A 80 -15.30 0.62 -17.56
C ASN A 80 -15.70 -0.82 -17.85
N ARG A 81 -14.98 -1.52 -18.72
CA ARG A 81 -15.24 -2.93 -19.02
C ARG A 81 -15.15 -3.83 -17.77
N TRP A 82 -14.42 -3.42 -16.75
CA TRP A 82 -14.25 -4.15 -15.50
C TRP A 82 -15.26 -3.80 -14.41
N ASN A 83 -16.20 -2.87 -14.66
CA ASN A 83 -17.15 -2.41 -13.65
C ASN A 83 -17.96 -3.54 -12.99
N GLY A 84 -18.34 -4.56 -13.75
CA GLY A 84 -19.05 -5.73 -13.19
C GLY A 84 -18.23 -6.44 -12.12
N VAL A 85 -16.99 -6.80 -12.46
CA VAL A 85 -16.06 -7.50 -11.55
C VAL A 85 -15.64 -6.60 -10.38
N ILE A 86 -15.43 -5.29 -10.63
CA ILE A 86 -15.11 -4.33 -9.56
C ILE A 86 -16.26 -4.25 -8.56
N ASN A 87 -17.51 -4.23 -9.00
CA ASN A 87 -18.67 -4.19 -8.11
C ASN A 87 -18.85 -5.49 -7.33
N GLU A 88 -18.61 -6.63 -7.97
CA GLU A 88 -18.60 -7.94 -7.31
C GLU A 88 -17.51 -7.99 -6.22
N ALA A 89 -16.28 -7.62 -6.54
CA ALA A 89 -15.17 -7.55 -5.61
C ALA A 89 -15.44 -6.57 -4.46
N SER A 90 -16.03 -5.40 -4.77
CA SER A 90 -16.44 -4.39 -3.78
C SER A 90 -17.44 -4.98 -2.78
N THR A 91 -18.44 -5.70 -3.25
CA THR A 91 -19.45 -6.35 -2.41
C THR A 91 -18.85 -7.47 -1.58
N ARG A 92 -18.07 -8.35 -2.22
CA ARG A 92 -17.48 -9.53 -1.58
C ARG A 92 -16.50 -9.17 -0.47
N PHE A 93 -15.62 -8.20 -0.72
CA PHE A 93 -14.57 -7.81 0.22
C PHE A 93 -14.89 -6.55 1.03
N GLN A 94 -16.05 -5.94 0.82
CA GLN A 94 -16.44 -4.69 1.49
C GLN A 94 -15.37 -3.58 1.35
N VAL A 95 -14.85 -3.46 0.14
CA VAL A 95 -13.90 -2.40 -0.27
C VAL A 95 -14.64 -1.48 -1.25
N PRO A 96 -14.64 -0.16 -1.05
CA PRO A 96 -15.29 0.75 -1.98
C PRO A 96 -14.85 0.54 -3.43
N ALA A 97 -15.79 0.38 -4.35
CA ALA A 97 -15.51 0.18 -5.78
C ALA A 97 -14.59 1.27 -6.36
N ALA A 98 -14.74 2.50 -5.86
CA ALA A 98 -13.87 3.62 -6.23
C ALA A 98 -12.39 3.39 -5.87
N TRP A 99 -12.09 2.68 -4.79
CA TRP A 99 -10.72 2.35 -4.41
C TRP A 99 -10.11 1.31 -5.34
N ILE A 100 -10.86 0.23 -5.60
CA ILE A 100 -10.43 -0.83 -6.52
C ILE A 100 -10.18 -0.23 -7.90
N ARG A 101 -11.11 0.59 -8.39
CA ARG A 101 -11.00 1.26 -9.67
C ARG A 101 -9.81 2.24 -9.74
N ALA A 102 -9.59 3.02 -8.68
CA ALA A 102 -8.47 3.95 -8.62
C ALA A 102 -7.12 3.21 -8.62
N VAL A 103 -6.99 2.14 -7.84
CA VAL A 103 -5.79 1.28 -7.86
C VAL A 103 -5.58 0.71 -9.26
N MET A 104 -6.58 0.05 -9.86
CA MET A 104 -6.47 -0.50 -11.22
C MET A 104 -6.05 0.57 -12.24
N ALA A 105 -6.59 1.79 -12.13
CA ALA A 105 -6.23 2.88 -13.04
C ALA A 105 -4.74 3.27 -12.94
N HIS A 106 -4.16 3.20 -11.74
CA HIS A 106 -2.75 3.51 -11.50
C HIS A 106 -1.81 2.33 -11.82
N GLU A 107 -2.27 1.09 -11.65
CA GLU A 107 -1.46 -0.11 -11.85
C GLU A 107 -1.35 -0.51 -13.33
N SER A 108 -2.47 -0.60 -14.02
CA SER A 108 -2.54 -1.12 -15.40
C SER A 108 -3.25 -0.21 -16.39
N GLY A 109 -3.96 0.83 -15.88
CA GLY A 109 -4.92 1.59 -16.70
C GLY A 109 -6.11 0.75 -17.19
N GLY A 110 -6.36 -0.42 -16.60
CA GLY A 110 -7.37 -1.38 -17.02
C GLY A 110 -6.96 -2.26 -18.21
N ARG A 111 -5.66 -2.28 -18.55
CA ARG A 111 -5.07 -3.14 -19.60
C ARG A 111 -4.67 -4.49 -19.06
N THR A 112 -4.80 -5.52 -19.89
CA THR A 112 -4.29 -6.87 -19.62
C THR A 112 -2.98 -7.15 -20.36
N MET A 113 -2.70 -6.37 -21.41
CA MET A 113 -1.58 -6.60 -22.33
C MET A 113 -0.66 -5.38 -22.44
N LEU A 114 0.65 -5.63 -22.51
CA LEU A 114 1.68 -4.64 -22.89
C LEU A 114 1.97 -4.65 -24.39
N GLY A 115 1.74 -5.78 -25.05
CA GLY A 115 1.99 -6.00 -26.46
C GLY A 115 1.30 -7.27 -26.93
N GLU A 116 1.42 -7.57 -28.23
CA GLU A 116 0.94 -8.83 -28.80
C GLU A 116 1.56 -10.02 -28.05
N ASN A 117 0.73 -10.91 -27.52
CA ASN A 117 1.15 -12.05 -26.70
C ASN A 117 2.00 -11.70 -25.45
N GLN A 118 1.97 -10.44 -24.99
CA GLN A 118 2.73 -10.00 -23.83
C GLN A 118 1.78 -9.51 -22.71
N PRO A 119 1.46 -10.36 -21.73
CA PRO A 119 0.69 -9.96 -20.56
C PRO A 119 1.37 -8.84 -19.77
N ILE A 120 0.56 -8.04 -19.07
CA ILE A 120 1.11 -6.97 -18.23
C ILE A 120 1.81 -7.53 -16.99
N VAL A 121 3.13 -7.31 -16.94
CA VAL A 121 4.01 -7.69 -15.83
C VAL A 121 4.97 -6.54 -15.56
N SER A 122 5.07 -6.09 -14.31
CA SER A 122 6.02 -5.05 -13.92
C SER A 122 7.45 -5.57 -13.83
N ARG A 123 8.43 -4.66 -13.73
CA ARG A 123 9.84 -5.02 -13.47
C ARG A 123 10.04 -5.77 -12.15
N ALA A 124 9.17 -5.54 -11.17
CA ALA A 124 9.18 -6.22 -9.88
C ALA A 124 8.46 -7.58 -9.91
N GLY A 125 7.90 -7.99 -11.06
CA GLY A 125 7.17 -9.23 -11.21
C GLY A 125 5.70 -9.17 -10.76
N ALA A 126 5.14 -7.98 -10.50
CA ALA A 126 3.71 -7.83 -10.24
C ALA A 126 2.92 -8.04 -11.53
N VAL A 127 1.77 -8.71 -11.46
CA VAL A 127 1.03 -9.21 -12.61
C VAL A 127 -0.42 -8.74 -12.66
N GLY A 128 -0.94 -8.61 -13.86
CA GLY A 128 -2.35 -8.42 -14.17
C GLY A 128 -2.88 -7.02 -13.86
N LEU A 129 -4.20 -6.90 -13.89
CA LEU A 129 -4.93 -5.63 -13.79
C LEU A 129 -4.65 -4.84 -12.51
N MET A 130 -4.50 -5.54 -11.40
CA MET A 130 -4.24 -4.95 -10.08
C MET A 130 -2.77 -5.01 -9.68
N GLN A 131 -1.87 -5.49 -10.56
CA GLN A 131 -0.43 -5.63 -10.33
C GLN A 131 -0.12 -6.28 -8.98
N VAL A 132 -0.71 -7.44 -8.76
CA VAL A 132 -0.48 -8.23 -7.53
C VAL A 132 0.80 -9.05 -7.70
N LEU A 133 1.67 -9.05 -6.68
CA LEU A 133 2.84 -9.93 -6.68
C LEU A 133 2.40 -11.40 -6.63
N PRO A 134 3.09 -12.33 -7.32
CA PRO A 134 2.69 -13.74 -7.37
C PRO A 134 2.46 -14.37 -6.00
N GLN A 135 3.35 -14.15 -5.04
CA GLN A 135 3.18 -14.66 -3.69
C GLN A 135 1.91 -14.11 -3.01
N THR A 136 1.65 -12.80 -3.14
CA THR A 136 0.43 -12.17 -2.60
C THR A 136 -0.82 -12.73 -3.28
N TYR A 137 -0.75 -12.99 -4.60
CA TYR A 137 -1.84 -13.62 -5.32
C TYR A 137 -2.13 -15.02 -4.79
N GLU A 138 -1.11 -15.86 -4.61
CA GLU A 138 -1.22 -17.21 -4.07
C GLU A 138 -1.87 -17.21 -2.68
N GLU A 139 -1.45 -16.31 -1.79
CA GLU A 139 -2.01 -16.14 -0.46
C GLU A 139 -3.51 -15.77 -0.52
N MET A 140 -3.86 -14.77 -1.33
CA MET A 140 -5.25 -14.33 -1.50
C MET A 140 -6.10 -15.38 -2.21
N ALA A 141 -5.55 -16.06 -3.20
CA ALA A 141 -6.24 -17.12 -3.94
C ALA A 141 -6.57 -18.32 -3.03
N ALA A 142 -5.61 -18.72 -2.20
CA ALA A 142 -5.82 -19.81 -1.23
C ALA A 142 -6.87 -19.44 -0.18
N GLU A 143 -6.78 -18.23 0.41
CA GLU A 143 -7.71 -17.77 1.45
C GLU A 143 -9.14 -17.62 0.91
N HIS A 144 -9.26 -17.11 -0.32
CA HIS A 144 -10.55 -16.73 -0.89
C HIS A 144 -11.06 -17.67 -1.97
N LYS A 145 -10.43 -18.83 -2.17
CA LYS A 145 -10.81 -19.87 -3.14
C LYS A 145 -10.93 -19.32 -4.57
N LEU A 146 -9.93 -18.57 -4.99
CA LEU A 146 -9.79 -18.10 -6.37
C LEU A 146 -9.07 -19.15 -7.21
N GLY A 147 -9.05 -18.96 -8.53
CA GLY A 147 -8.25 -19.80 -9.42
C GLY A 147 -6.74 -19.65 -9.21
N ASN A 148 -5.98 -20.48 -9.88
CA ASN A 148 -4.51 -20.51 -9.78
C ASN A 148 -3.80 -19.68 -10.86
N ASN A 149 -4.57 -19.01 -11.74
CA ASN A 149 -4.00 -18.19 -12.81
C ASN A 149 -4.03 -16.69 -12.43
N PRO A 150 -2.90 -16.08 -12.05
CA PRO A 150 -2.86 -14.66 -11.66
C PRO A 150 -3.10 -13.69 -12.83
N PHE A 151 -3.14 -14.18 -14.07
CA PHE A 151 -3.48 -13.40 -15.27
C PHE A 151 -4.98 -13.46 -15.60
N ASP A 152 -5.75 -14.32 -14.95
CA ASP A 152 -7.20 -14.26 -15.06
C ASP A 152 -7.70 -12.91 -14.54
N ALA A 153 -8.45 -12.19 -15.38
CA ALA A 153 -8.85 -10.83 -15.08
C ALA A 153 -9.78 -10.75 -13.85
N HIS A 154 -10.73 -11.69 -13.75
CA HIS A 154 -11.65 -11.75 -12.64
C HIS A 154 -10.90 -12.04 -11.34
N ASP A 155 -10.10 -13.09 -11.31
CA ASP A 155 -9.40 -13.53 -10.11
C ASP A 155 -8.30 -12.55 -9.68
N ASN A 156 -7.66 -11.87 -10.64
CA ASN A 156 -6.69 -10.83 -10.33
C ASN A 156 -7.33 -9.61 -9.65
N ILE A 157 -8.51 -9.18 -10.12
CA ILE A 157 -9.29 -8.10 -9.47
C ILE A 157 -9.73 -8.54 -8.08
N MET A 158 -10.22 -9.77 -7.94
CA MET A 158 -10.62 -10.33 -6.65
C MET A 158 -9.44 -10.37 -5.66
N ALA A 159 -8.30 -10.89 -6.08
CA ALA A 159 -7.09 -10.96 -5.25
C ALA A 159 -6.60 -9.55 -4.83
N GLY A 160 -6.56 -8.61 -5.77
CA GLY A 160 -6.20 -7.22 -5.48
C GLY A 160 -7.15 -6.54 -4.50
N ALA A 161 -8.46 -6.78 -4.63
CA ALA A 161 -9.47 -6.26 -3.71
C ALA A 161 -9.39 -6.90 -2.31
N ALA A 162 -9.15 -8.21 -2.24
CA ALA A 162 -8.92 -8.92 -0.98
C ALA A 162 -7.68 -8.36 -0.26
N TYR A 163 -6.59 -8.16 -0.99
CA TYR A 163 -5.37 -7.57 -0.45
C TYR A 163 -5.58 -6.13 0.01
N LEU A 164 -6.32 -5.29 -0.76
CA LEU A 164 -6.73 -3.95 -0.31
C LEU A 164 -7.54 -4.00 0.98
N ARG A 165 -8.46 -4.98 1.13
CA ARG A 165 -9.20 -5.17 2.37
C ARG A 165 -8.29 -5.47 3.55
N TRP A 166 -7.33 -6.39 3.36
CA TRP A 166 -6.37 -6.75 4.40
C TRP A 166 -5.52 -5.54 4.81
N LEU A 167 -4.98 -4.81 3.83
CA LEU A 167 -4.20 -3.59 4.06
C LEU A 167 -5.02 -2.50 4.75
N HIS A 168 -6.28 -2.33 4.34
CA HIS A 168 -7.18 -1.35 4.97
C HIS A 168 -7.45 -1.68 6.42
N ARG A 169 -7.67 -2.95 6.76
CA ARG A 169 -7.85 -3.38 8.15
C ARG A 169 -6.60 -3.15 9.00
N LYS A 170 -5.43 -3.30 8.40
CA LYS A 170 -4.15 -3.18 9.11
C LYS A 170 -3.68 -1.73 9.24
N TYR A 171 -3.82 -0.93 8.19
CA TYR A 171 -3.20 0.41 8.11
C TYR A 171 -4.20 1.56 7.94
N GLY A 172 -5.44 1.29 7.55
CA GLY A 172 -6.44 2.31 7.26
C GLY A 172 -6.17 3.10 5.98
N TYR A 173 -7.08 4.03 5.71
CA TYR A 173 -6.96 4.99 4.59
C TYR A 173 -6.20 6.24 5.08
N PRO A 174 -5.30 6.86 4.31
CA PRO A 174 -4.81 6.42 3.00
C PRO A 174 -3.57 5.53 3.05
N ALA A 175 -3.07 5.17 4.25
CA ALA A 175 -1.81 4.45 4.46
C ALA A 175 -1.80 3.07 3.77
N MET A 176 -2.97 2.43 3.63
CA MET A 176 -3.11 1.19 2.90
C MET A 176 -2.60 1.27 1.45
N PHE A 177 -2.76 2.42 0.78
CA PHE A 177 -2.25 2.61 -0.59
C PHE A 177 -0.74 2.73 -0.63
N ALA A 178 -0.13 3.32 0.41
CA ALA A 178 1.32 3.31 0.56
C ALA A 178 1.85 1.89 0.75
N ALA A 179 1.16 1.08 1.57
CA ALA A 179 1.50 -0.33 1.75
C ALA A 179 1.28 -1.17 0.48
N TYR A 180 0.25 -0.87 -0.31
CA TYR A 180 0.00 -1.54 -1.58
C TYR A 180 1.15 -1.33 -2.56
N ASN A 181 1.60 -0.09 -2.72
CA ASN A 181 2.67 0.27 -3.66
C ASN A 181 4.08 -0.06 -3.14
N ALA A 182 4.41 0.32 -1.90
CA ALA A 182 5.77 0.18 -1.37
C ALA A 182 6.00 -1.15 -0.62
N GLY A 183 4.93 -1.88 -0.31
CA GLY A 183 4.93 -3.03 0.57
C GLY A 183 4.74 -2.67 2.06
N PRO A 184 4.14 -3.59 2.84
CA PRO A 184 3.89 -3.41 4.27
C PRO A 184 5.13 -3.02 5.08
N GLY A 185 6.25 -3.69 4.86
CA GLY A 185 7.48 -3.45 5.64
C GLY A 185 8.03 -2.03 5.51
N ARG A 186 7.98 -1.42 4.31
CA ARG A 186 8.42 -0.03 4.11
C ARG A 186 7.46 0.97 4.77
N LEU A 187 6.16 0.67 4.75
CA LEU A 187 5.21 1.50 5.47
C LEU A 187 5.41 1.39 6.98
N GLU A 188 5.65 0.20 7.51
CA GLU A 188 5.91 -0.01 8.94
C GLU A 188 7.17 0.73 9.39
N ASP A 189 8.24 0.68 8.60
CA ASP A 189 9.47 1.44 8.88
C ASP A 189 9.21 2.96 8.88
N HIS A 190 8.38 3.44 7.94
CA HIS A 190 7.93 4.84 7.94
C HIS A 190 7.15 5.21 9.20
N LEU A 191 6.20 4.36 9.62
CA LEU A 191 5.31 4.63 10.76
C LEU A 191 6.02 4.50 12.11
N GLN A 192 6.99 3.58 12.24
CA GLN A 192 7.68 3.28 13.49
C GLN A 192 8.98 4.08 13.67
N ASN A 193 9.74 4.22 12.58
CA ASN A 193 11.10 4.77 12.61
C ASN A 193 11.22 6.13 11.91
N GLY A 194 10.13 6.65 11.32
CA GLY A 194 10.13 7.90 10.58
C GLY A 194 10.88 7.85 9.24
N ALA A 195 11.16 6.65 8.72
CA ALA A 195 11.81 6.49 7.41
C ALA A 195 10.99 7.16 6.30
N THR A 196 11.66 7.84 5.38
CA THR A 196 10.94 8.53 4.30
C THR A 196 10.41 7.54 3.28
N LEU A 197 9.10 7.60 3.00
CA LEU A 197 8.51 6.82 1.91
C LEU A 197 9.11 7.25 0.55
N PRO A 198 9.31 6.32 -0.40
CA PRO A 198 9.75 6.64 -1.75
C PRO A 198 8.91 7.74 -2.39
N ALA A 199 9.54 8.59 -3.22
CA ALA A 199 8.82 9.68 -3.91
C ALA A 199 7.68 9.14 -4.79
N GLU A 200 7.89 8.01 -5.45
CA GLU A 200 6.90 7.28 -6.23
C GLU A 200 5.68 6.90 -5.37
N THR A 201 5.91 6.32 -4.20
CA THR A 201 4.82 5.93 -3.28
C THR A 201 4.01 7.14 -2.80
N ARG A 202 4.67 8.25 -2.48
CA ARG A 202 3.97 9.49 -2.11
C ARG A 202 3.12 10.04 -3.26
N ALA A 203 3.65 10.01 -4.48
CA ALA A 203 2.91 10.40 -5.69
C ALA A 203 1.73 9.46 -5.97
N TYR A 204 1.93 8.16 -5.80
CA TYR A 204 0.89 7.14 -5.94
C TYR A 204 -0.28 7.38 -4.98
N VAL A 205 -0.01 7.55 -3.68
CA VAL A 205 -1.05 7.85 -2.68
C VAL A 205 -1.81 9.12 -3.02
N GLY A 206 -1.10 10.18 -3.41
CA GLY A 206 -1.71 11.46 -3.81
C GLY A 206 -2.58 11.33 -5.07
N GLY A 207 -2.12 10.57 -6.05
CA GLY A 207 -2.85 10.28 -7.29
C GLY A 207 -4.12 9.48 -7.03
N ILE A 208 -4.05 8.42 -6.21
CA ILE A 208 -5.22 7.63 -5.83
C ILE A 208 -6.23 8.46 -5.06
N ALA A 209 -5.80 9.24 -4.06
CA ALA A 209 -6.71 10.09 -3.30
C ALA A 209 -7.46 11.10 -4.19
N LYS A 210 -6.77 11.68 -5.19
CA LYS A 210 -7.39 12.54 -6.21
C LYS A 210 -8.40 11.77 -7.06
N SER A 211 -8.05 10.58 -7.53
CA SER A 211 -8.92 9.74 -8.37
C SER A 211 -10.18 9.33 -7.59
N VAL A 212 -10.05 8.91 -6.34
CA VAL A 212 -11.18 8.56 -5.46
C VAL A 212 -12.11 9.76 -5.27
N LYS A 213 -11.55 10.94 -5.00
CA LYS A 213 -12.33 12.18 -4.87
C LYS A 213 -13.12 12.51 -6.15
N LEU A 214 -12.51 12.32 -7.32
CA LEU A 214 -13.18 12.54 -8.60
C LEU A 214 -14.32 11.55 -8.84
N LEU A 215 -14.14 10.28 -8.44
CA LEU A 215 -15.12 9.22 -8.63
C LEU A 215 -16.32 9.32 -7.67
N THR A 216 -16.10 9.80 -6.47
CA THR A 216 -17.12 9.79 -5.39
C THR A 216 -17.65 11.17 -5.05
N GLY A 217 -16.99 12.22 -5.49
CA GLY A 217 -17.23 13.59 -5.01
C GLY A 217 -16.86 13.80 -3.53
N LYS A 218 -16.30 12.76 -2.89
CA LYS A 218 -15.90 12.71 -1.47
C LYS A 218 -14.42 12.31 -1.36
N SER A 219 -13.85 12.50 -0.19
CA SER A 219 -12.46 12.09 0.09
C SER A 219 -12.24 10.55 0.15
N GLY A 220 -13.25 9.76 -0.13
CA GLY A 220 -13.20 8.29 -0.10
C GLY A 220 -13.46 7.68 1.28
N LEU A 221 -13.68 8.52 2.29
CA LEU A 221 -14.09 8.12 3.63
C LEU A 221 -15.43 8.75 3.97
N ASP A 222 -16.22 8.04 4.76
CA ASP A 222 -17.44 8.62 5.32
C ASP A 222 -17.08 9.74 6.31
N LEU A 223 -17.86 10.85 6.23
CA LEU A 223 -17.67 11.94 7.18
C LEU A 223 -18.09 11.47 8.59
N VAL A 224 -17.20 11.66 9.54
CA VAL A 224 -17.50 11.38 10.95
C VAL A 224 -18.19 12.58 11.57
N THR A 225 -19.36 12.36 12.16
CA THR A 225 -20.08 13.39 12.89
C THR A 225 -19.63 13.40 14.34
N LEU A 226 -19.13 14.53 14.79
CA LEU A 226 -18.68 14.79 16.16
C LEU A 226 -19.39 16.05 16.71
N THR A 227 -19.25 16.32 17.99
CA THR A 227 -19.94 17.41 18.69
C THR A 227 -18.98 18.54 19.02
N ARG A 228 -19.29 19.76 18.56
CA ARG A 228 -18.55 20.97 18.97
C ARG A 228 -18.79 21.33 20.41
N PRO A 229 -17.96 22.22 21.00
CA PRO A 229 -18.18 22.74 22.37
C PRO A 229 -19.54 23.40 22.58
N ASP A 230 -20.11 24.02 21.55
CA ASP A 230 -21.43 24.63 21.58
C ASP A 230 -22.61 23.64 21.51
N GLY A 231 -22.31 22.33 21.39
CA GLY A 231 -23.29 21.28 21.23
C GLY A 231 -23.73 21.01 19.78
N THR A 232 -23.27 21.80 18.82
CA THR A 232 -23.61 21.58 17.41
C THR A 232 -22.81 20.46 16.82
N ALA A 233 -23.40 19.74 15.83
CA ALA A 233 -22.71 18.71 15.10
C ALA A 233 -21.67 19.30 14.12
N ILE A 234 -20.52 18.66 14.03
CA ILE A 234 -19.51 18.92 12.97
C ILE A 234 -19.23 17.64 12.21
N LYS A 235 -19.20 17.73 10.88
CA LYS A 235 -18.76 16.63 10.02
C LYS A 235 -17.27 16.77 9.73
N ILE A 236 -16.49 15.81 10.18
CA ILE A 236 -15.04 15.76 9.99
C ILE A 236 -14.74 14.76 8.88
N ASP A 237 -13.97 15.22 7.90
CA ASP A 237 -13.37 14.32 6.91
C ASP A 237 -12.17 13.61 7.54
N PRO A 238 -12.24 12.26 7.73
CA PRO A 238 -11.15 11.52 8.36
C PRO A 238 -9.81 11.70 7.63
N ALA A 239 -9.81 11.93 6.31
CA ALA A 239 -8.59 12.15 5.54
C ALA A 239 -7.83 13.42 5.96
N GLN A 240 -8.53 14.41 6.53
CA GLN A 240 -7.93 15.66 6.98
C GLN A 240 -7.39 15.60 8.42
N VAL A 241 -7.71 14.57 9.18
CA VAL A 241 -7.27 14.44 10.57
C VAL A 241 -5.78 14.06 10.61
N ILE A 242 -4.98 14.87 11.28
CA ILE A 242 -3.54 14.63 11.50
C ILE A 242 -3.32 13.95 12.85
N ALA A 243 -4.01 14.43 13.90
CA ALA A 243 -3.88 13.92 15.26
C ALA A 243 -5.16 14.15 16.06
N ILE A 244 -5.34 13.34 17.10
CA ILE A 244 -6.30 13.57 18.17
C ILE A 244 -5.56 13.46 19.50
N ARG A 245 -5.85 14.39 20.40
CA ARG A 245 -5.34 14.35 21.76
C ARG A 245 -6.44 14.69 22.77
N PRO A 246 -6.35 14.23 24.01
CA PRO A 246 -7.17 14.77 25.09
C PRO A 246 -6.98 16.28 25.23
N ALA A 247 -8.03 16.99 25.63
CA ALA A 247 -7.92 18.39 26.03
C ALA A 247 -7.14 18.49 27.33
N SER A 248 -6.24 19.48 27.44
CA SER A 248 -5.52 19.74 28.68
C SER A 248 -6.41 20.44 29.69
N PRO A 249 -6.26 20.18 31.01
CA PRO A 249 -7.02 20.88 32.04
C PRO A 249 -6.89 22.41 31.91
N GLY A 250 -8.02 23.10 31.80
CA GLY A 250 -8.06 24.57 31.67
C GLY A 250 -7.81 25.12 30.26
N GLU A 251 -7.53 24.27 29.28
CA GLU A 251 -7.30 24.68 27.87
C GLU A 251 -8.62 25.11 27.20
N TYR A 252 -9.70 24.44 27.53
CA TYR A 252 -11.06 24.68 26.99
C TYR A 252 -12.12 24.59 28.11
N ALA A 253 -13.38 24.83 27.76
CA ALA A 253 -14.51 24.60 28.65
C ALA A 253 -14.56 23.13 29.13
N PRO A 254 -15.14 22.84 30.33
CA PRO A 254 -15.09 21.51 30.97
C PRO A 254 -15.75 20.38 30.15
N ASP A 255 -16.63 20.73 29.22
CA ASP A 255 -17.32 19.80 28.31
C ASP A 255 -16.50 19.41 27.06
N VAL A 256 -15.39 20.10 26.82
CA VAL A 256 -14.41 19.70 25.77
C VAL A 256 -13.53 18.60 26.30
N LYS A 257 -13.58 17.45 25.66
CA LYS A 257 -12.79 16.26 26.04
C LYS A 257 -11.58 16.02 25.19
N SER A 258 -11.62 16.42 23.92
CA SER A 258 -10.47 16.26 23.04
C SER A 258 -10.35 17.33 21.96
N VAL A 259 -9.17 17.38 21.35
CA VAL A 259 -8.82 18.31 20.26
C VAL A 259 -8.33 17.52 19.06
N ILE A 260 -8.94 17.76 17.91
CA ILE A 260 -8.54 17.19 16.63
C ILE A 260 -7.68 18.21 15.88
N THR A 261 -6.51 17.81 15.44
CA THR A 261 -5.69 18.57 14.51
C THR A 261 -6.02 18.16 13.08
N LEU A 262 -6.45 19.11 12.27
CA LEU A 262 -6.78 18.95 10.85
C LEU A 262 -5.65 19.46 9.95
N GLY A 263 -5.75 19.22 8.66
CA GLY A 263 -4.84 19.75 7.63
C GLY A 263 -4.59 21.25 7.79
N LYS A 264 -3.37 21.69 7.49
CA LYS A 264 -2.85 23.06 7.74
C LYS A 264 -2.86 23.45 9.23
N HIS A 265 -2.70 22.46 10.11
CA HIS A 265 -2.65 22.63 11.59
C HIS A 265 -3.87 23.31 12.22
N LYS A 266 -5.01 23.29 11.54
CA LYS A 266 -6.26 23.79 12.10
C LYS A 266 -6.73 22.87 13.23
N GLN A 267 -6.99 23.42 14.41
CA GLN A 267 -7.49 22.66 15.56
C GLN A 267 -9.02 22.79 15.67
N GLN A 268 -9.65 21.69 16.04
CA GLN A 268 -11.07 21.59 16.32
C GLN A 268 -11.27 20.90 17.67
N ALA A 269 -11.79 21.65 18.64
CA ALA A 269 -12.22 21.13 19.94
C ALA A 269 -13.55 20.38 19.79
N ILE A 270 -13.70 19.25 20.50
CA ILE A 270 -14.89 18.40 20.47
C ILE A 270 -15.23 17.88 21.86
N ARG A 271 -16.48 17.44 22.05
CA ARG A 271 -16.98 16.92 23.34
C ARG A 271 -16.67 15.43 23.54
N GLU A 272 -16.42 14.69 22.47
CA GLU A 272 -16.07 13.27 22.54
C GLU A 272 -14.71 13.07 23.18
N GLU A 273 -14.58 12.00 23.99
CA GLU A 273 -13.28 11.53 24.47
C GLU A 273 -12.37 11.15 23.31
N ALA A 274 -11.06 11.38 23.44
CA ALA A 274 -10.10 11.13 22.37
C ALA A 274 -10.17 9.68 21.86
N LEU A 275 -10.41 8.72 22.77
CA LEU A 275 -10.54 7.31 22.41
C LEU A 275 -11.81 7.05 21.58
N ALA A 276 -12.93 7.66 21.95
CA ALA A 276 -14.21 7.54 21.23
C ALA A 276 -14.13 8.18 19.84
N ALA A 277 -13.57 9.39 19.73
CA ALA A 277 -13.34 10.06 18.46
C ALA A 277 -12.39 9.26 17.56
N THR A 278 -11.32 8.69 18.11
CA THR A 278 -10.39 7.79 17.42
C THR A 278 -11.11 6.54 16.90
N ALA A 279 -11.98 5.93 17.72
CA ALA A 279 -12.75 4.75 17.32
C ALA A 279 -13.71 5.07 16.16
N ALA A 280 -14.41 6.21 16.23
CA ALA A 280 -15.31 6.66 15.16
C ALA A 280 -14.56 6.92 13.85
N LEU A 281 -13.38 7.54 13.91
CA LEU A 281 -12.54 7.79 12.74
C LEU A 281 -11.95 6.50 12.17
N ARG A 282 -11.58 5.53 13.01
CA ARG A 282 -11.15 4.20 12.57
C ARG A 282 -12.29 3.43 11.90
N ALA A 283 -13.51 3.49 12.43
CA ALA A 283 -14.68 2.88 11.80
C ALA A 283 -14.97 3.49 10.42
N ALA A 284 -14.70 4.78 10.23
CA ALA A 284 -14.77 5.46 8.94
C ALA A 284 -13.52 5.23 8.05
N GLY A 285 -12.58 4.37 8.47
CA GLY A 285 -11.43 3.96 7.70
C GLY A 285 -10.16 4.78 7.90
N LYS A 286 -10.09 5.64 8.93
CA LYS A 286 -8.85 6.36 9.29
C LYS A 286 -8.01 5.54 10.26
N MET A 287 -6.72 5.43 9.97
CA MET A 287 -5.72 5.06 10.98
C MET A 287 -5.20 6.32 11.68
N ILE A 288 -5.30 6.29 12.98
CA ILE A 288 -4.73 7.28 13.90
C ILE A 288 -3.97 6.51 14.97
#